data_8e1479008f3614280b3611326594b670
#
_entry.id   8e1479008f3614280b3611326594b670
#
_cell.length_a   1.000
_cell.length_b   1.000
_cell.length_c   1.000
_cell.angle_alpha   90.00
_cell.angle_beta   90.00
_cell.angle_gamma   90.00
#
_symmetry.space_group_name_H-M   'P 1'
#
loop_
_entity.id
_entity.type
_entity.pdbx_description
1 polymer ?
#
loop_
_entity_poly.entity_id
_entity_poly.type
_entity_poly.pdbx_seq_one_letter_code
_entity_poly.pdbx_strand_id
1 'polypeptide(L)'
;TLKLAVGQRGNWDTSVSEIGQRAGIFKKHGLTLEIVYTQGAGETQQAVISGSVDLGVAAGVMGVLSAYSKGAPVRVIGAETTGAGDLYWYVKSDSPIKSLKDTDGKTLAYSTNGSSTHGIVTAFIKQYNLKAKLTSTGGPPGTLTAVMSNQIDVGWAAPPFGLDQLDNKQIRVIATGNDAAVFKGQTVRMLIANADVLKTRKPVVDRYMKAYRETVDYMYANPEALKVYSEWLKITEAKAKRTRDGFFPKASIIPDTITGLDTIVRDAVELKFTATQLTKEQLGELIQIPPR
;
A
#
# COMPACT_ATOMS: atom_id res chain seq x y z
N THR A 1 -9.27 21.78 6.43
CA THR A 1 -8.02 21.04 6.28
C THR A 1 -8.18 19.63 6.83
N LEU A 2 -7.61 18.64 6.13
CA LEU A 2 -7.41 17.27 6.59
C LEU A 2 -5.92 16.95 6.60
N LYS A 3 -5.47 16.28 7.68
CA LYS A 3 -4.10 15.79 7.77
C LYS A 3 -4.06 14.31 7.37
N LEU A 4 -3.19 13.98 6.43
CA LEU A 4 -3.04 12.63 5.91
C LEU A 4 -1.62 12.11 6.12
N ALA A 5 -1.52 10.85 6.57
CA ALA A 5 -0.29 10.07 6.40
C ALA A 5 -0.44 9.14 5.20
N VAL A 6 0.56 9.11 4.34
CA VAL A 6 0.59 8.30 3.12
C VAL A 6 1.80 7.38 3.16
N GLY A 7 1.57 6.09 3.09
CA GLY A 7 2.64 5.11 3.01
C GLY A 7 3.27 5.11 1.62
N GLN A 8 4.54 5.45 1.53
CA GLN A 8 5.31 5.53 0.29
C GLN A 8 4.97 6.72 -0.61
N ARG A 9 5.90 7.66 -0.69
CA ARG A 9 5.83 8.74 -1.66
C ARG A 9 6.19 8.22 -3.05
N GLY A 10 5.28 8.36 -3.99
CA GLY A 10 5.60 8.22 -5.41
C GLY A 10 5.09 6.98 -6.12
N ASN A 11 4.48 6.00 -5.43
CA ASN A 11 3.74 4.96 -6.11
C ASN A 11 2.46 5.54 -6.72
N TRP A 12 1.98 4.95 -7.80
CA TRP A 12 0.79 5.44 -8.49
C TRP A 12 -0.47 5.44 -7.61
N ASP A 13 -0.73 4.33 -6.92
CA ASP A 13 -1.86 4.16 -6.01
C ASP A 13 -1.82 5.12 -4.80
N THR A 14 -0.65 5.36 -4.24
CA THR A 14 -0.48 6.25 -3.10
C THR A 14 -0.51 7.73 -3.49
N SER A 15 -0.49 8.04 -4.78
CA SER A 15 -0.40 9.41 -5.29
C SER A 15 -1.76 10.08 -5.50
N VAL A 16 -2.87 9.38 -5.28
CA VAL A 16 -4.22 9.90 -5.54
C VAL A 16 -4.46 11.25 -4.85
N SER A 17 -4.19 11.36 -3.55
CA SER A 17 -4.40 12.60 -2.80
C SER A 17 -3.54 13.75 -3.30
N GLU A 18 -2.29 13.50 -3.63
CA GLU A 18 -1.36 14.52 -4.16
C GLU A 18 -1.79 14.99 -5.56
N ILE A 19 -2.08 14.05 -6.47
CA ILE A 19 -2.52 14.38 -7.83
C ILE A 19 -3.84 15.16 -7.78
N GLY A 20 -4.80 14.71 -7.00
CA GLY A 20 -6.08 15.40 -6.88
C GLY A 20 -5.97 16.81 -6.26
N GLN A 21 -5.04 16.99 -5.31
CA GLN A 21 -4.78 18.30 -4.75
C GLN A 21 -4.13 19.23 -5.78
N ARG A 22 -3.13 18.78 -6.53
CA ARG A 22 -2.49 19.53 -7.60
C ARG A 22 -3.43 19.86 -8.75
N ALA A 23 -4.33 18.94 -9.09
CA ALA A 23 -5.38 19.14 -10.09
C ALA A 23 -6.55 20.04 -9.61
N GLY A 24 -6.56 20.48 -8.34
CA GLY A 24 -7.61 21.31 -7.77
C GLY A 24 -8.90 20.56 -7.40
N ILE A 25 -8.93 19.23 -7.52
CA ILE A 25 -10.12 18.42 -7.25
C ILE A 25 -10.53 18.53 -5.79
N PHE A 26 -9.60 18.37 -4.84
CA PHE A 26 -9.91 18.51 -3.41
C PHE A 26 -10.38 19.93 -3.06
N LYS A 27 -9.79 20.97 -3.68
CA LYS A 27 -10.23 22.37 -3.51
C LYS A 27 -11.69 22.56 -3.97
N LYS A 28 -12.09 21.96 -5.10
CA LYS A 28 -13.47 21.94 -5.60
C LYS A 28 -14.44 21.36 -4.56
N HIS A 29 -14.03 20.39 -3.78
CA HIS A 29 -14.79 19.80 -2.68
C HIS A 29 -14.62 20.56 -1.35
N GLY A 30 -14.02 21.74 -1.34
CA GLY A 30 -13.80 22.56 -0.15
C GLY A 30 -12.78 21.96 0.83
N LEU A 31 -11.79 21.22 0.31
CA LEU A 31 -10.76 20.57 1.10
C LEU A 31 -9.36 21.08 0.76
N THR A 32 -8.52 21.19 1.80
CA THR A 32 -7.08 21.32 1.71
C THR A 32 -6.46 20.16 2.45
N LEU A 33 -5.46 19.50 1.85
CA LEU A 33 -4.79 18.35 2.42
C LEU A 33 -3.40 18.73 2.91
N GLU A 34 -3.07 18.37 4.13
CA GLU A 34 -1.71 18.36 4.66
C GLU A 34 -1.20 16.91 4.60
N ILE A 35 -0.29 16.64 3.67
CA ILE A 35 0.16 15.27 3.38
C ILE A 35 1.55 15.05 3.97
N VAL A 36 1.67 14.03 4.81
CA VAL A 36 2.94 13.55 5.36
C VAL A 36 3.21 12.16 4.77
N TYR A 37 4.42 11.95 4.27
CA TYR A 37 4.84 10.67 3.74
C TYR A 37 5.64 9.89 4.77
N THR A 38 5.30 8.60 4.91
CA THR A 38 5.94 7.67 5.84
C THR A 38 6.81 6.65 5.09
N GLN A 39 7.62 5.89 5.83
CA GLN A 39 8.45 4.83 5.26
C GLN A 39 7.67 3.53 4.99
N GLY A 40 6.41 3.48 5.36
CA GLY A 40 5.54 2.34 5.11
C GLY A 40 4.24 2.39 5.89
N ALA A 41 3.32 1.49 5.54
CA ALA A 41 1.96 1.48 6.06
C ALA A 41 1.86 1.31 7.58
N GLY A 42 2.83 0.67 8.23
CA GLY A 42 2.85 0.55 9.69
C GLY A 42 2.99 1.90 10.38
N GLU A 43 3.87 2.77 9.89
CA GLU A 43 4.00 4.15 10.39
C GLU A 43 2.74 4.97 10.10
N THR A 44 2.16 4.81 8.89
CA THR A 44 0.88 5.43 8.52
C THR A 44 -0.23 5.05 9.50
N GLN A 45 -0.36 3.76 9.83
CA GLN A 45 -1.33 3.28 10.80
C GLN A 45 -1.11 3.88 12.19
N GLN A 46 0.14 3.93 12.65
CA GLN A 46 0.47 4.53 13.96
C GLN A 46 0.13 6.03 14.02
N ALA A 47 0.38 6.77 12.94
CA ALA A 47 0.01 8.18 12.86
C ALA A 47 -1.51 8.41 12.96
N VAL A 48 -2.31 7.52 12.34
CA VAL A 48 -3.77 7.54 12.45
C VAL A 48 -4.23 7.14 13.86
N ILE A 49 -3.70 6.06 14.41
CA ILE A 49 -4.07 5.52 15.72
C ILE A 49 -3.77 6.54 16.83
N SER A 50 -2.63 7.21 16.76
CA SER A 50 -2.23 8.25 17.74
C SER A 50 -3.02 9.55 17.61
N GLY A 51 -3.78 9.74 16.52
CA GLY A 51 -4.47 11.01 16.22
C GLY A 51 -3.54 12.11 15.70
N SER A 52 -2.29 11.80 15.36
CA SER A 52 -1.35 12.77 14.76
C SER A 52 -1.81 13.22 13.38
N VAL A 53 -2.55 12.37 12.67
CA VAL A 53 -3.23 12.66 11.42
C VAL A 53 -4.68 12.18 11.48
N ASP A 54 -5.52 12.74 10.61
CA ASP A 54 -6.93 12.38 10.49
C ASP A 54 -7.14 11.06 9.74
N LEU A 55 -6.42 10.91 8.62
CA LEU A 55 -6.59 9.81 7.68
C LEU A 55 -5.25 9.16 7.33
N GLY A 56 -5.32 7.90 6.91
CA GLY A 56 -4.18 7.15 6.37
C GLY A 56 -4.49 6.55 5.01
N VAL A 57 -3.51 6.62 4.12
CA VAL A 57 -3.56 6.05 2.77
C VAL A 57 -2.56 4.91 2.67
N ALA A 58 -2.91 3.86 1.97
CA ALA A 58 -2.11 2.65 1.75
C ALA A 58 -1.84 1.84 3.04
N ALA A 59 -2.79 1.79 3.95
CA ALA A 59 -2.69 0.93 5.12
C ALA A 59 -2.83 -0.56 4.73
N GLY A 60 -1.88 -1.39 5.11
CA GLY A 60 -1.91 -2.83 4.84
C GLY A 60 -3.07 -3.50 5.57
N VAL A 61 -3.86 -4.29 4.84
CA VAL A 61 -5.09 -4.91 5.36
C VAL A 61 -4.85 -5.75 6.61
N MET A 62 -3.80 -6.56 6.64
CA MET A 62 -3.49 -7.42 7.79
C MET A 62 -3.11 -6.61 9.03
N GLY A 63 -2.36 -5.54 8.86
CA GLY A 63 -2.01 -4.61 9.93
C GLY A 63 -3.23 -3.87 10.49
N VAL A 64 -4.16 -3.46 9.63
CA VAL A 64 -5.41 -2.79 10.06
C VAL A 64 -6.27 -3.74 10.90
N LEU A 65 -6.47 -4.99 10.45
CA LEU A 65 -7.21 -6.00 11.22
C LEU A 65 -6.53 -6.30 12.55
N SER A 66 -5.21 -6.43 12.56
CA SER A 66 -4.42 -6.65 13.78
C SER A 66 -4.58 -5.50 14.77
N ALA A 67 -4.43 -4.24 14.31
CA ALA A 67 -4.57 -3.07 15.16
C ALA A 67 -5.98 -2.95 15.74
N TYR A 68 -7.01 -3.11 14.91
CA TYR A 68 -8.40 -3.08 15.34
C TYR A 68 -8.72 -4.18 16.37
N SER A 69 -8.27 -5.41 16.15
CA SER A 69 -8.49 -6.54 17.07
C SER A 69 -7.89 -6.31 18.46
N LYS A 70 -6.91 -5.41 18.57
CA LYS A 70 -6.27 -4.98 19.83
C LYS A 70 -6.88 -3.70 20.41
N GLY A 71 -8.01 -3.25 19.87
CA GLY A 71 -8.73 -2.07 20.35
C GLY A 71 -8.23 -0.73 19.84
N ALA A 72 -7.41 -0.70 18.78
CA ALA A 72 -6.98 0.57 18.20
C ALA A 72 -8.15 1.37 17.60
N PRO A 73 -8.17 2.71 17.74
CA PRO A 73 -9.25 3.56 17.24
C PRO A 73 -9.12 3.81 15.72
N VAL A 74 -9.10 2.75 14.94
CA VAL A 74 -8.98 2.78 13.49
C VAL A 74 -10.29 2.34 12.84
N ARG A 75 -10.68 3.00 11.74
CA ARG A 75 -11.83 2.65 10.89
C ARG A 75 -11.40 2.65 9.43
N VAL A 76 -11.96 1.76 8.64
CA VAL A 76 -11.75 1.67 7.19
C VAL A 76 -12.79 2.54 6.49
N ILE A 77 -12.33 3.52 5.73
CA ILE A 77 -13.19 4.44 4.97
C ILE A 77 -13.17 4.17 3.47
N GLY A 78 -12.35 3.25 3.02
CA GLY A 78 -12.29 2.81 1.62
C GLY A 78 -11.33 1.65 1.45
N ALA A 79 -11.57 0.84 0.44
CA ALA A 79 -10.51 0.04 -0.15
C ALA A 79 -9.57 0.98 -0.92
N GLU A 80 -8.41 0.51 -1.28
CA GLU A 80 -7.48 1.29 -2.10
C GLU A 80 -6.98 0.44 -3.25
N THR A 81 -6.26 -0.64 -2.95
CA THR A 81 -5.66 -1.51 -3.97
C THR A 81 -6.11 -2.95 -3.77
N THR A 82 -6.57 -3.55 -4.86
CA THR A 82 -6.94 -4.97 -4.95
C THR A 82 -5.93 -5.71 -5.82
N GLY A 83 -5.42 -6.84 -5.30
CA GLY A 83 -4.27 -7.55 -5.85
C GLY A 83 -2.94 -6.89 -5.45
N ALA A 84 -1.85 -7.61 -5.70
CA ALA A 84 -0.51 -7.19 -5.28
C ALA A 84 0.51 -7.27 -6.43
N GLY A 85 0.06 -7.16 -7.68
CA GLY A 85 0.92 -7.25 -8.86
C GLY A 85 1.87 -6.07 -9.06
N ASP A 86 1.63 -4.97 -8.37
CA ASP A 86 2.51 -3.81 -8.32
C ASP A 86 3.75 -4.02 -7.47
N LEU A 87 3.68 -4.88 -6.46
CA LEU A 87 4.78 -5.18 -5.55
C LEU A 87 5.66 -6.28 -6.11
N TYR A 88 6.97 -6.10 -6.04
CA TYR A 88 7.92 -7.12 -6.47
C TYR A 88 9.13 -7.20 -5.54
N TRP A 89 9.73 -8.40 -5.54
CA TRP A 89 10.95 -8.71 -4.81
C TRP A 89 12.06 -8.98 -5.79
N TYR A 90 13.24 -8.47 -5.49
CA TYR A 90 14.37 -8.48 -6.40
C TYR A 90 15.69 -8.76 -5.68
N VAL A 91 16.64 -9.18 -6.45
CA VAL A 91 18.03 -9.38 -6.04
C VAL A 91 18.97 -8.64 -6.98
N LYS A 92 20.23 -8.47 -6.60
CA LYS A 92 21.27 -8.04 -7.52
C LYS A 92 21.37 -9.02 -8.68
N SER A 93 21.70 -8.54 -9.87
CA SER A 93 21.76 -9.38 -11.08
C SER A 93 22.76 -10.53 -10.99
N ASP A 94 23.84 -10.35 -10.20
CA ASP A 94 24.88 -11.35 -9.96
C ASP A 94 24.59 -12.29 -8.77
N SER A 95 23.45 -12.11 -8.10
CA SER A 95 23.06 -12.96 -6.96
C SER A 95 22.83 -14.41 -7.37
N PRO A 96 23.25 -15.39 -6.56
CA PRO A 96 22.94 -16.80 -6.79
C PRO A 96 21.47 -17.15 -6.54
N ILE A 97 20.71 -16.29 -5.85
CA ILE A 97 19.30 -16.48 -5.54
C ILE A 97 18.48 -16.32 -6.84
N LYS A 98 17.81 -17.38 -7.27
CA LYS A 98 16.99 -17.39 -8.50
C LYS A 98 15.51 -17.34 -8.24
N SER A 99 15.08 -17.79 -7.06
CA SER A 99 13.68 -17.84 -6.64
C SER A 99 13.55 -17.68 -5.13
N LEU A 100 12.32 -17.54 -4.63
CA LEU A 100 12.04 -17.51 -3.19
C LEU A 100 12.57 -18.77 -2.48
N LYS A 101 12.62 -19.93 -3.15
CA LYS A 101 13.10 -21.18 -2.55
C LYS A 101 14.59 -21.16 -2.23
N ASP A 102 15.35 -20.24 -2.81
CA ASP A 102 16.78 -20.09 -2.56
C ASP A 102 17.10 -19.13 -1.38
N THR A 103 16.07 -18.70 -0.63
CA THR A 103 16.20 -17.66 0.39
C THR A 103 16.43 -18.18 1.82
N ASP A 104 16.59 -19.49 2.01
CA ASP A 104 16.86 -20.05 3.33
C ASP A 104 18.10 -19.43 3.97
N GLY A 105 17.95 -18.90 5.19
CA GLY A 105 19.01 -18.17 5.90
C GLY A 105 19.33 -16.78 5.34
N LYS A 106 18.68 -16.35 4.27
CA LYS A 106 18.85 -15.03 3.63
C LYS A 106 17.87 -14.00 4.20
N THR A 107 18.19 -12.74 4.03
CA THR A 107 17.30 -11.63 4.42
C THR A 107 16.30 -11.32 3.32
N LEU A 108 15.03 -11.29 3.68
CA LEU A 108 13.89 -10.98 2.79
C LEU A 108 13.21 -9.69 3.29
N ALA A 109 13.30 -8.65 2.49
CA ALA A 109 12.85 -7.31 2.89
C ALA A 109 11.33 -7.14 2.83
N TYR A 110 10.83 -6.31 3.71
CA TYR A 110 9.50 -5.67 3.66
C TYR A 110 9.61 -4.24 4.21
N SER A 111 8.61 -3.40 4.01
CA SER A 111 8.70 -1.99 4.42
C SER A 111 8.66 -1.82 5.94
N THR A 112 7.49 -1.96 6.54
CA THR A 112 7.25 -1.76 7.98
C THR A 112 6.26 -2.81 8.50
N ASN A 113 6.28 -3.07 9.80
CA ASN A 113 5.35 -4.02 10.42
C ASN A 113 3.90 -3.60 10.17
N GLY A 114 3.06 -4.54 9.76
CA GLY A 114 1.65 -4.31 9.43
C GLY A 114 1.39 -3.75 8.03
N SER A 115 2.43 -3.56 7.21
CA SER A 115 2.29 -3.15 5.81
C SER A 115 1.79 -4.30 4.91
N SER A 116 1.38 -3.97 3.68
CA SER A 116 1.05 -4.99 2.67
C SER A 116 2.25 -5.87 2.35
N THR A 117 3.46 -5.31 2.26
CA THR A 117 4.68 -6.09 2.04
C THR A 117 4.98 -7.05 3.19
N HIS A 118 4.71 -6.65 4.45
CA HIS A 118 4.83 -7.55 5.60
C HIS A 118 3.86 -8.73 5.51
N GLY A 119 2.60 -8.48 5.16
CA GLY A 119 1.62 -9.54 4.94
C GLY A 119 2.06 -10.51 3.85
N ILE A 120 2.56 -9.99 2.72
CA ILE A 120 2.97 -10.80 1.57
C ILE A 120 4.20 -11.66 1.89
N VAL A 121 5.25 -11.10 2.51
CA VAL A 121 6.43 -11.92 2.86
C VAL A 121 6.11 -12.97 3.92
N THR A 122 5.19 -12.67 4.85
CA THR A 122 4.67 -13.66 5.81
C THR A 122 3.95 -14.79 5.09
N ALA A 123 3.14 -14.48 4.07
CA ALA A 123 2.49 -15.47 3.22
C ALA A 123 3.50 -16.29 2.41
N PHE A 124 4.56 -15.67 1.88
CA PHE A 124 5.65 -16.39 1.20
C PHE A 124 6.31 -17.42 2.13
N ILE A 125 6.66 -17.02 3.36
CA ILE A 125 7.24 -17.93 4.37
C ILE A 125 6.35 -19.15 4.54
N LYS A 126 5.05 -18.96 4.72
CA LYS A 126 4.09 -20.07 4.93
C LYS A 126 3.89 -20.90 3.67
N GLN A 127 3.62 -20.25 2.53
CA GLN A 127 3.27 -20.92 1.27
C GLN A 127 4.40 -21.77 0.71
N TYR A 128 5.63 -21.30 0.79
CA TYR A 128 6.81 -21.96 0.25
C TYR A 128 7.67 -22.66 1.32
N ASN A 129 7.23 -22.66 2.57
CA ASN A 129 7.96 -23.21 3.71
C ASN A 129 9.41 -22.66 3.80
N LEU A 130 9.56 -21.34 3.68
CA LEU A 130 10.85 -20.68 3.67
C LEU A 130 11.43 -20.50 5.07
N LYS A 131 12.76 -20.50 5.17
CA LYS A 131 13.52 -20.15 6.39
C LYS A 131 14.26 -18.81 6.21
N ALA A 132 13.72 -17.92 5.40
CA ALA A 132 14.25 -16.58 5.23
C ALA A 132 14.06 -15.73 6.49
N LYS A 133 14.96 -14.77 6.68
CA LYS A 133 14.89 -13.79 7.78
C LYS A 133 14.16 -12.54 7.28
N LEU A 134 12.93 -12.34 7.74
CA LEU A 134 12.16 -11.15 7.40
C LEU A 134 12.80 -9.92 8.04
N THR A 135 13.07 -8.89 7.23
CA THR A 135 13.77 -7.68 7.67
C THR A 135 13.04 -6.43 7.18
N SER A 136 12.68 -5.55 8.11
CA SER A 136 12.09 -4.25 7.78
C SER A 136 13.17 -3.31 7.25
N THR A 137 12.94 -2.74 6.07
CA THR A 137 13.91 -1.87 5.37
C THR A 137 13.36 -0.47 5.05
N GLY A 138 12.11 -0.19 5.44
CA GLY A 138 11.44 1.05 5.04
C GLY A 138 11.11 1.10 3.56
N GLY A 139 11.20 2.28 2.97
CA GLY A 139 10.82 2.52 1.58
C GLY A 139 11.77 1.96 0.53
N PRO A 140 11.35 1.93 -0.75
CA PRO A 140 12.13 1.38 -1.85
C PRO A 140 13.53 1.99 -2.03
N PRO A 141 13.76 3.31 -1.88
CA PRO A 141 15.10 3.87 -2.04
C PRO A 141 16.11 3.35 -1.02
N GLY A 142 15.74 3.30 0.27
CA GLY A 142 16.60 2.75 1.32
C GLY A 142 16.83 1.26 1.15
N THR A 143 15.80 0.53 0.75
CA THR A 143 15.89 -0.90 0.44
C THR A 143 16.87 -1.17 -0.69
N LEU A 144 16.81 -0.40 -1.77
CA LEU A 144 17.75 -0.54 -2.90
C LEU A 144 19.20 -0.31 -2.45
N THR A 145 19.45 0.74 -1.67
CA THR A 145 20.78 1.01 -1.12
C THR A 145 21.29 -0.17 -0.30
N ALA A 146 20.45 -0.74 0.55
CA ALA A 146 20.79 -1.88 1.39
C ALA A 146 21.09 -3.16 0.58
N VAL A 147 20.33 -3.39 -0.51
CA VAL A 147 20.59 -4.51 -1.43
C VAL A 147 21.90 -4.31 -2.19
N MET A 148 22.11 -3.13 -2.76
CA MET A 148 23.31 -2.85 -3.55
C MET A 148 24.60 -2.88 -2.72
N SER A 149 24.50 -2.58 -1.43
CA SER A 149 25.61 -2.68 -0.47
C SER A 149 25.76 -4.07 0.21
N ASN A 150 24.98 -5.06 -0.23
CA ASN A 150 24.95 -6.43 0.32
C ASN A 150 24.53 -6.52 1.81
N GLN A 151 23.83 -5.54 2.34
CA GLN A 151 23.24 -5.59 3.68
C GLN A 151 21.94 -6.40 3.71
N ILE A 152 21.23 -6.45 2.59
CA ILE A 152 19.99 -7.20 2.37
C ILE A 152 20.15 -8.05 1.12
N ASP A 153 19.74 -9.33 1.21
CA ASP A 153 19.85 -10.26 0.08
C ASP A 153 18.71 -10.05 -0.94
N VAL A 154 17.48 -9.89 -0.47
CA VAL A 154 16.29 -9.74 -1.31
C VAL A 154 15.56 -8.46 -0.91
N GLY A 155 15.50 -7.51 -1.82
CA GLY A 155 14.79 -6.24 -1.67
C GLY A 155 13.36 -6.29 -2.15
N TRP A 156 12.59 -5.26 -1.84
CA TRP A 156 11.25 -5.05 -2.34
C TRP A 156 11.13 -3.66 -2.99
N ALA A 157 10.25 -3.54 -3.95
CA ALA A 157 9.86 -2.26 -4.53
C ALA A 157 8.46 -2.30 -5.14
N ALA A 158 7.98 -1.12 -5.51
CA ALA A 158 6.83 -0.94 -6.39
C ALA A 158 7.13 0.17 -7.39
N PRO A 159 6.73 0.05 -8.67
CA PRO A 159 6.98 1.08 -9.66
C PRO A 159 6.39 2.46 -9.27
N PRO A 160 7.08 3.54 -9.65
CA PRO A 160 8.20 3.61 -10.61
C PRO A 160 9.58 3.23 -10.04
N PHE A 161 9.68 2.97 -8.73
CA PHE A 161 10.94 2.61 -8.09
C PHE A 161 11.51 1.30 -8.67
N GLY A 162 12.83 1.30 -8.90
CA GLY A 162 13.54 0.14 -9.39
C GLY A 162 13.46 -0.09 -10.91
N LEU A 163 12.62 0.61 -11.65
CA LEU A 163 12.49 0.42 -13.11
C LEU A 163 13.80 0.70 -13.85
N ASP A 164 14.54 1.74 -13.48
CA ASP A 164 15.84 2.06 -14.09
C ASP A 164 16.86 0.96 -13.81
N GLN A 165 16.89 0.42 -12.61
CA GLN A 165 17.80 -0.65 -12.23
C GLN A 165 17.46 -1.98 -12.92
N LEU A 166 16.18 -2.25 -13.16
CA LEU A 166 15.73 -3.39 -13.97
C LEU A 166 16.15 -3.22 -15.43
N ASP A 167 15.91 -2.05 -16.01
CA ASP A 167 16.26 -1.74 -17.41
C ASP A 167 17.77 -1.81 -17.63
N ASN A 168 18.56 -1.32 -16.67
CA ASN A 168 20.02 -1.36 -16.69
C ASN A 168 20.60 -2.72 -16.24
N LYS A 169 19.75 -3.71 -15.97
CA LYS A 169 20.15 -5.06 -15.54
C LYS A 169 21.04 -5.08 -14.27
N GLN A 170 20.83 -4.13 -13.38
CA GLN A 170 21.51 -4.08 -12.09
C GLN A 170 20.82 -4.97 -11.04
N ILE A 171 19.52 -5.14 -11.18
CA ILE A 171 18.68 -6.03 -10.36
C ILE A 171 17.80 -6.90 -11.26
N ARG A 172 17.28 -8.00 -10.72
CA ARG A 172 16.27 -8.84 -11.37
C ARG A 172 15.21 -9.28 -10.40
N VAL A 173 13.98 -9.37 -10.88
CA VAL A 173 12.82 -9.81 -10.11
C VAL A 173 12.88 -11.31 -9.88
N ILE A 174 12.58 -11.75 -8.66
CA ILE A 174 12.43 -13.17 -8.31
C ILE A 174 11.00 -13.53 -7.86
N ALA A 175 10.19 -12.55 -7.49
CA ALA A 175 8.79 -12.75 -7.10
C ALA A 175 7.99 -11.46 -7.24
N THR A 176 6.69 -11.60 -7.42
CA THR A 176 5.70 -10.52 -7.32
C THR A 176 4.76 -10.77 -6.16
N GLY A 177 4.03 -9.75 -5.71
CA GLY A 177 3.07 -9.92 -4.62
C GLY A 177 1.95 -10.90 -4.96
N ASN A 178 1.61 -11.06 -6.24
CA ASN A 178 0.59 -12.03 -6.68
C ASN A 178 1.06 -13.50 -6.62
N ASP A 179 2.35 -13.75 -6.39
CA ASP A 179 2.86 -15.10 -6.09
C ASP A 179 2.46 -15.57 -4.69
N ALA A 180 2.06 -14.66 -3.80
CA ALA A 180 1.36 -14.99 -2.57
C ALA A 180 -0.13 -15.22 -2.88
N ALA A 181 -0.56 -16.47 -2.95
CA ALA A 181 -1.91 -16.86 -3.39
C ALA A 181 -3.03 -16.17 -2.60
N VAL A 182 -2.82 -15.97 -1.29
CA VAL A 182 -3.79 -15.33 -0.39
C VAL A 182 -4.01 -13.83 -0.70
N PHE A 183 -3.09 -13.17 -1.39
CA PHE A 183 -3.21 -11.75 -1.76
C PHE A 183 -3.60 -11.52 -3.21
N LYS A 184 -3.60 -12.57 -4.01
CA LYS A 184 -3.99 -12.47 -5.42
C LYS A 184 -5.50 -12.23 -5.54
N GLY A 185 -5.87 -11.08 -6.10
CA GLY A 185 -7.26 -10.76 -6.40
C GLY A 185 -8.12 -10.32 -5.21
N GLN A 186 -7.53 -10.09 -4.02
CA GLN A 186 -8.25 -9.50 -2.89
C GLN A 186 -7.65 -8.15 -2.49
N THR A 187 -8.38 -7.36 -1.71
CA THR A 187 -7.92 -6.06 -1.21
C THR A 187 -6.67 -6.24 -0.35
N VAL A 188 -5.61 -5.51 -0.65
CA VAL A 188 -4.33 -5.58 0.06
C VAL A 188 -4.01 -4.30 0.82
N ARG A 189 -4.52 -3.16 0.36
CA ARG A 189 -4.35 -1.84 1.00
C ARG A 189 -5.68 -1.13 1.14
N MET A 190 -5.79 -0.31 2.18
CA MET A 190 -7.03 0.37 2.59
C MET A 190 -6.78 1.83 2.90
N LEU A 191 -7.83 2.63 2.77
CA LEU A 191 -7.93 3.97 3.32
C LEU A 191 -8.51 3.87 4.72
N ILE A 192 -7.86 4.50 5.69
CA ILE A 192 -8.25 4.44 7.10
C ILE A 192 -8.44 5.84 7.69
N ALA A 193 -9.23 5.92 8.74
CA ALA A 193 -9.45 7.11 9.54
C ALA A 193 -9.29 6.79 11.02
N ASN A 194 -8.92 7.82 11.80
CA ASN A 194 -9.10 7.75 13.26
C ASN A 194 -10.60 7.74 13.60
N ALA A 195 -11.01 6.90 14.55
CA ALA A 195 -12.42 6.73 14.91
C ALA A 195 -13.06 8.04 15.39
N ASP A 196 -12.32 8.89 16.12
CA ASP A 196 -12.82 10.18 16.60
C ASP A 196 -13.06 11.18 15.46
N VAL A 197 -12.25 11.11 14.40
CA VAL A 197 -12.46 11.93 13.19
C VAL A 197 -13.78 11.55 12.51
N LEU A 198 -14.09 10.27 12.40
CA LEU A 198 -15.40 9.84 11.87
C LEU A 198 -16.56 10.27 12.78
N LYS A 199 -16.38 10.22 14.09
CA LYS A 199 -17.40 10.64 15.05
C LYS A 199 -17.68 12.14 14.99
N THR A 200 -16.64 12.97 14.84
CA THR A 200 -16.76 14.44 14.99
C THR A 200 -16.74 15.17 13.65
N ARG A 201 -16.17 14.59 12.59
CA ARG A 201 -15.94 15.24 11.29
C ARG A 201 -16.37 14.39 10.08
N LYS A 202 -17.35 13.51 10.28
CA LYS A 202 -17.84 12.61 9.21
C LYS A 202 -18.13 13.32 7.87
N PRO A 203 -18.82 14.49 7.84
CA PRO A 203 -19.08 15.19 6.58
C PRO A 203 -17.82 15.62 5.84
N VAL A 204 -16.70 15.83 6.55
CA VAL A 204 -15.40 16.16 5.93
C VAL A 204 -14.79 14.93 5.31
N VAL A 205 -14.88 13.78 5.98
CA VAL A 205 -14.42 12.48 5.46
C VAL A 205 -15.26 12.06 4.23
N ASP A 206 -16.57 12.26 4.27
CA ASP A 206 -17.45 11.99 3.12
C ASP A 206 -17.04 12.81 1.89
N ARG A 207 -16.72 14.10 2.07
CA ARG A 207 -16.22 14.95 0.98
C ARG A 207 -14.84 14.51 0.48
N TYR A 208 -13.96 14.06 1.38
CA TYR A 208 -12.67 13.50 1.00
C TYR A 208 -12.86 12.28 0.10
N MET A 209 -13.73 11.34 0.48
CA MET A 209 -13.98 10.15 -0.31
C MET A 209 -14.60 10.46 -1.68
N LYS A 210 -15.48 11.47 -1.77
CA LYS A 210 -15.99 11.95 -3.07
C LYS A 210 -14.88 12.49 -3.96
N ALA A 211 -14.03 13.36 -3.41
CA ALA A 211 -12.87 13.90 -4.14
C ALA A 211 -11.84 12.82 -4.50
N TYR A 212 -11.63 11.85 -3.62
CA TYR A 212 -10.74 10.71 -3.88
C TYR A 212 -11.21 9.90 -5.09
N ARG A 213 -12.50 9.53 -5.13
CA ARG A 213 -13.11 8.81 -6.26
C ARG A 213 -13.01 9.60 -7.58
N GLU A 214 -13.34 10.90 -7.54
CA GLU A 214 -13.20 11.79 -8.70
C GLU A 214 -11.73 11.85 -9.17
N THR A 215 -10.80 11.86 -8.23
CA THR A 215 -9.37 11.85 -8.57
C THR A 215 -8.95 10.54 -9.21
N VAL A 216 -9.40 9.40 -8.70
CA VAL A 216 -9.12 8.08 -9.33
C VAL A 216 -9.64 8.08 -10.78
N ASP A 217 -10.86 8.56 -11.02
CA ASP A 217 -11.38 8.65 -12.38
C ASP A 217 -10.55 9.59 -13.26
N TYR A 218 -10.15 10.75 -12.74
CA TYR A 218 -9.26 11.70 -13.42
C TYR A 218 -7.92 11.07 -13.80
N MET A 219 -7.30 10.31 -12.89
CA MET A 219 -5.99 9.68 -13.09
C MET A 219 -5.96 8.71 -14.27
N TYR A 220 -7.10 8.11 -14.62
CA TYR A 220 -7.19 7.16 -15.74
C TYR A 220 -7.84 7.72 -16.98
N ALA A 221 -8.68 8.74 -16.88
CA ALA A 221 -9.40 9.32 -17.99
C ALA A 221 -8.70 10.53 -18.62
N ASN A 222 -7.87 11.26 -17.85
CA ASN A 222 -7.27 12.53 -18.30
C ASN A 222 -5.76 12.38 -18.45
N PRO A 223 -5.18 12.61 -19.64
CA PRO A 223 -3.73 12.53 -19.86
C PRO A 223 -2.93 13.55 -19.03
N GLU A 224 -3.53 14.68 -18.62
CA GLU A 224 -2.88 15.66 -17.75
C GLU A 224 -2.47 15.07 -16.39
N ALA A 225 -3.16 14.03 -15.92
CA ALA A 225 -2.81 13.33 -14.68
C ALA A 225 -1.40 12.72 -14.72
N LEU A 226 -0.98 12.17 -15.87
CA LEU A 226 0.38 11.65 -16.06
C LEU A 226 1.42 12.76 -16.01
N LYS A 227 1.12 13.92 -16.58
CA LYS A 227 1.98 15.09 -16.56
C LYS A 227 2.15 15.60 -15.12
N VAL A 228 1.05 15.80 -14.38
CA VAL A 228 1.07 16.21 -12.97
C VAL A 228 1.92 15.24 -12.13
N TYR A 229 1.72 13.94 -12.32
CA TYR A 229 2.46 12.90 -11.61
C TYR A 229 3.96 12.91 -11.98
N SER A 230 4.30 13.02 -13.28
CA SER A 230 5.67 13.02 -13.75
C SER A 230 6.45 14.25 -13.28
N GLU A 231 5.84 15.43 -13.31
CA GLU A 231 6.43 16.68 -12.81
C GLU A 231 6.68 16.63 -11.30
N TRP A 232 5.71 16.11 -10.54
CA TRP A 232 5.84 15.96 -9.09
C TRP A 232 6.98 15.04 -8.68
N LEU A 233 7.15 13.92 -9.40
CA LEU A 233 8.20 12.95 -9.12
C LEU A 233 9.52 13.24 -9.85
N LYS A 234 9.53 14.18 -10.78
CA LYS A 234 10.68 14.46 -11.66
C LYS A 234 11.10 13.23 -12.47
N ILE A 235 10.12 12.51 -13.01
CA ILE A 235 10.29 11.39 -13.93
C ILE A 235 9.74 11.76 -15.31
N THR A 236 10.06 10.97 -16.34
CA THR A 236 9.48 11.18 -17.68
C THR A 236 8.01 10.75 -17.71
N GLU A 237 7.20 11.38 -18.57
CA GLU A 237 5.82 10.95 -18.78
C GLU A 237 5.73 9.49 -19.30
N ALA A 238 6.72 9.06 -20.09
CA ALA A 238 6.83 7.68 -20.55
C ALA A 238 6.96 6.69 -19.36
N LYS A 239 7.79 7.02 -18.36
CA LYS A 239 7.93 6.23 -17.13
C LYS A 239 6.65 6.28 -16.29
N ALA A 240 6.01 7.44 -16.18
CA ALA A 240 4.72 7.60 -15.51
C ALA A 240 3.64 6.71 -16.16
N LYS A 241 3.54 6.75 -17.49
CA LYS A 241 2.60 5.92 -18.25
C LYS A 241 2.88 4.43 -18.09
N ARG A 242 4.15 4.01 -18.19
CA ARG A 242 4.57 2.61 -17.96
C ARG A 242 4.21 2.15 -16.54
N THR A 243 4.40 3.00 -15.54
CA THR A 243 4.03 2.71 -14.15
C THR A 243 2.53 2.44 -14.03
N ARG A 244 1.69 3.36 -14.50
CA ARG A 244 0.23 3.21 -14.46
C ARG A 244 -0.25 1.99 -15.23
N ASP A 245 0.09 1.93 -16.51
CA ASP A 245 -0.51 0.96 -17.45
C ASP A 245 0.04 -0.46 -17.22
N GLY A 246 1.29 -0.58 -16.80
CA GLY A 246 1.93 -1.88 -16.58
C GLY A 246 1.68 -2.49 -15.21
N PHE A 247 1.41 -1.68 -14.18
CA PHE A 247 1.41 -2.18 -12.80
C PHE A 247 0.17 -1.81 -11.99
N PHE A 248 -0.57 -0.79 -12.40
CA PHE A 248 -1.74 -0.29 -11.69
C PHE A 248 -2.94 -0.16 -12.63
N PRO A 249 -3.50 -1.26 -13.14
CA PRO A 249 -4.71 -1.18 -13.97
C PRO A 249 -5.84 -0.56 -13.15
N LYS A 250 -6.73 0.23 -13.80
CA LYS A 250 -7.83 0.92 -13.10
C LYS A 250 -8.66 -0.02 -12.22
N ALA A 251 -8.87 -1.25 -12.67
CA ALA A 251 -9.62 -2.27 -11.93
C ALA A 251 -8.96 -2.68 -10.60
N SER A 252 -7.68 -2.39 -10.38
CA SER A 252 -7.00 -2.63 -9.10
C SER A 252 -7.17 -1.49 -8.10
N ILE A 253 -7.59 -0.31 -8.54
CA ILE A 253 -7.78 0.89 -7.69
C ILE A 253 -9.28 1.12 -7.50
N ILE A 254 -9.88 0.40 -6.56
CA ILE A 254 -11.34 0.44 -6.31
C ILE A 254 -11.59 0.87 -4.86
N PRO A 255 -11.90 2.14 -4.60
CA PRO A 255 -12.07 2.63 -3.23
C PRO A 255 -13.37 2.20 -2.55
N ASP A 256 -14.34 1.70 -3.31
CA ASP A 256 -15.71 1.51 -2.82
C ASP A 256 -15.96 0.14 -2.18
N THR A 257 -15.17 -0.87 -2.54
CA THR A 257 -15.46 -2.26 -2.18
C THR A 257 -14.22 -2.99 -1.71
N ILE A 258 -14.30 -3.63 -0.55
CA ILE A 258 -13.30 -4.57 -0.08
C ILE A 258 -13.58 -5.92 -0.72
N THR A 259 -12.68 -6.35 -1.58
CA THR A 259 -12.79 -7.64 -2.28
C THR A 259 -12.19 -8.75 -1.43
N GLY A 260 -12.92 -9.83 -1.26
CA GLY A 260 -12.45 -11.04 -0.56
C GLY A 260 -12.45 -10.92 0.97
N LEU A 261 -13.33 -10.11 1.58
CA LEU A 261 -13.33 -9.82 3.02
C LEU A 261 -13.37 -11.10 3.88
N ASP A 262 -14.24 -12.07 3.56
CA ASP A 262 -14.37 -13.30 4.33
C ASP A 262 -13.05 -14.12 4.31
N THR A 263 -12.38 -14.14 3.16
CA THR A 263 -11.08 -14.79 3.00
C THR A 263 -10.00 -14.03 3.76
N ILE A 264 -9.98 -12.70 3.66
CA ILE A 264 -9.03 -11.81 4.37
C ILE A 264 -9.09 -12.07 5.89
N VAL A 265 -10.29 -12.12 6.46
CA VAL A 265 -10.48 -12.32 7.91
C VAL A 265 -9.95 -13.68 8.36
N ARG A 266 -10.17 -14.73 7.58
CA ARG A 266 -9.61 -16.07 7.83
C ARG A 266 -8.08 -16.05 7.68
N ASP A 267 -7.55 -15.47 6.60
CA ASP A 267 -6.13 -15.45 6.33
C ASP A 267 -5.35 -14.61 7.38
N ALA A 268 -5.98 -13.61 7.98
CA ALA A 268 -5.39 -12.85 9.08
C ALA A 268 -5.07 -13.75 10.30
N VAL A 269 -5.92 -14.72 10.60
CA VAL A 269 -5.67 -15.74 11.65
C VAL A 269 -4.58 -16.71 11.21
N GLU A 270 -4.69 -17.20 9.98
CA GLU A 270 -3.75 -18.15 9.39
C GLU A 270 -2.31 -17.61 9.34
N LEU A 271 -2.16 -16.32 9.05
CA LEU A 271 -0.88 -15.61 9.01
C LEU A 271 -0.49 -15.01 10.38
N LYS A 272 -1.28 -15.28 11.43
CA LYS A 272 -1.03 -14.84 12.82
C LYS A 272 -1.03 -13.31 13.02
N PHE A 273 -1.77 -12.57 12.21
CA PHE A 273 -2.02 -11.14 12.43
C PHE A 273 -3.12 -10.90 13.46
N THR A 274 -4.10 -11.79 13.53
CA THR A 274 -5.16 -11.77 14.54
C THR A 274 -5.22 -13.12 15.26
N ALA A 275 -5.64 -13.11 16.53
CA ALA A 275 -5.78 -14.36 17.29
C ALA A 275 -7.04 -15.14 16.88
N THR A 276 -8.11 -14.40 16.55
CA THR A 276 -9.41 -14.94 16.12
C THR A 276 -9.93 -14.16 14.93
N GLN A 277 -10.89 -14.74 14.21
CA GLN A 277 -11.59 -14.03 13.16
C GLN A 277 -12.46 -12.91 13.76
N LEU A 278 -12.49 -11.76 13.12
CA LEU A 278 -13.40 -10.67 13.50
C LEU A 278 -14.85 -11.09 13.21
N THR A 279 -15.74 -10.76 14.15
CA THR A 279 -17.18 -11.01 14.00
C THR A 279 -17.83 -10.06 12.99
N LYS A 280 -19.06 -10.35 12.57
CA LYS A 280 -19.82 -9.45 11.69
C LYS A 280 -20.03 -8.07 12.32
N GLU A 281 -20.30 -8.01 13.63
CA GLU A 281 -20.47 -6.77 14.37
C GLU A 281 -19.17 -5.96 14.38
N GLN A 282 -18.03 -6.62 14.64
CA GLN A 282 -16.71 -5.98 14.61
C GLN A 282 -16.37 -5.46 13.20
N LEU A 283 -16.66 -6.24 12.16
CA LEU A 283 -16.47 -5.80 10.78
C LEU A 283 -17.39 -4.63 10.41
N GLY A 284 -18.64 -4.63 10.88
CA GLY A 284 -19.57 -3.51 10.71
C GLY A 284 -19.11 -2.23 11.42
N GLU A 285 -18.44 -2.37 12.57
CA GLU A 285 -17.83 -1.23 13.26
C GLU A 285 -16.55 -0.74 12.54
N LEU A 286 -15.71 -1.68 12.11
CA LEU A 286 -14.44 -1.36 11.47
C LEU A 286 -14.64 -0.69 10.10
N ILE A 287 -15.56 -1.23 9.27
CA ILE A 287 -15.71 -0.83 7.86
C ILE A 287 -16.83 0.20 7.74
N GLN A 288 -16.46 1.44 7.49
CA GLN A 288 -17.36 2.59 7.39
C GLN A 288 -17.11 3.37 6.11
N ILE A 289 -17.18 2.67 4.98
CA ILE A 289 -16.98 3.28 3.65
C ILE A 289 -18.18 4.18 3.33
N PRO A 290 -17.98 5.49 3.12
CA PRO A 290 -19.06 6.39 2.75
C PRO A 290 -19.67 5.99 1.40
N PRO A 291 -20.99 6.07 1.22
CA PRO A 291 -21.63 5.82 -0.06
C PRO A 291 -21.17 6.82 -1.13
N ARG A 292 -21.34 6.46 -2.40
CA ARG A 292 -21.05 7.37 -3.54
C ARG A 292 -21.98 8.58 -3.56
#